data_be0057d6db28c8699d687cdf31be6482
#
_entry.id   be0057d6db28c8699d687cdf31be6482
#
_cell.length_a   1.000
_cell.length_b   1.000
_cell.length_c   1.000
_cell.angle_alpha   90.00
_cell.angle_beta   90.00
_cell.angle_gamma   90.00
#
_symmetry.space_group_name_H-M   'P 1'
#
loop_
_entity.id
_entity.type
_entity.pdbx_description
1 polymer ?
#
loop_
_entity_poly.entity_id
_entity_poly.type
_entity_poly.pdbx_seq_one_letter_code
_entity_poly.pdbx_strand_id
1 'polypeptide(L)'
;MNRADPRTYLADVVALLAKSWPDNRTINLVAHGHSVPAGYFDTPTVDTFNAYPHLIHVRLKQRFPTAVLNMIVTAIGGEHSVSGAARFQRDVLPLKPDVLFLDYALNDRGLSLKQARQAWVQMIQQALDGGVKIILLTPTLDKRAILDDPVDPLNQHADQVRQLAAEFGVGLADSFQASQAALRAGLNIDELMSHVNHPNRRGHEVVVGELWKWFAVK
;
A
#
# COMPACT_ATOMS: atom_id res chain seq x y z
N MET A 1 -1.27 -21.43 -7.70
CA MET A 1 -0.77 -20.58 -6.60
C MET A 1 -1.96 -19.95 -5.91
N ASN A 2 -2.08 -20.09 -4.60
CA ASN A 2 -3.23 -19.52 -3.86
C ASN A 2 -2.92 -18.08 -3.49
N ARG A 3 -3.76 -17.14 -3.94
CA ARG A 3 -3.77 -15.76 -3.42
C ARG A 3 -4.04 -15.80 -1.91
N ALA A 4 -3.44 -14.87 -1.15
CA ALA A 4 -3.81 -14.68 0.24
C ALA A 4 -5.33 -14.43 0.35
N ASP A 5 -5.98 -15.07 1.33
CA ASP A 5 -7.40 -14.84 1.60
C ASP A 5 -7.53 -13.67 2.59
N PRO A 6 -8.20 -12.58 2.22
CA PRO A 6 -8.38 -11.42 3.12
C PRO A 6 -9.03 -11.78 4.46
N ARG A 7 -9.79 -12.88 4.53
CA ARG A 7 -10.48 -13.30 5.75
C ARG A 7 -9.55 -13.98 6.76
N THR A 8 -8.39 -14.48 6.35
CA THR A 8 -7.51 -15.30 7.20
C THR A 8 -6.07 -14.81 7.24
N TYR A 9 -5.59 -14.11 6.22
CA TYR A 9 -4.18 -13.74 6.08
C TYR A 9 -3.63 -12.90 7.25
N LEU A 10 -4.41 -11.93 7.75
CA LEU A 10 -4.07 -11.12 8.92
C LEU A 10 -4.82 -11.53 10.19
N ALA A 11 -5.39 -12.73 10.27
CA ALA A 11 -6.19 -13.14 11.43
C ALA A 11 -5.42 -13.06 12.74
N ASP A 12 -4.14 -13.43 12.74
CA ASP A 12 -3.23 -13.32 13.87
C ASP A 12 -2.97 -11.86 14.30
N VAL A 13 -2.78 -10.96 13.34
CA VAL A 13 -2.60 -9.52 13.60
C VAL A 13 -3.91 -8.92 14.14
N VAL A 14 -5.05 -9.27 13.55
CA VAL A 14 -6.37 -8.79 14.00
C VAL A 14 -6.66 -9.28 15.42
N ALA A 15 -6.30 -10.52 15.74
CA ALA A 15 -6.42 -11.05 17.11
C ALA A 15 -5.56 -10.26 18.12
N LEU A 16 -4.35 -9.83 17.71
CA LEU A 16 -3.50 -8.97 18.53
C LEU A 16 -4.08 -7.56 18.69
N LEU A 17 -4.64 -6.97 17.63
CA LEU A 17 -5.29 -5.66 17.68
C LEU A 17 -6.49 -5.64 18.64
N ALA A 18 -7.17 -6.77 18.80
CA ALA A 18 -8.33 -6.89 19.68
C ALA A 18 -7.98 -7.02 21.18
N LYS A 19 -6.70 -7.24 21.51
CA LYS A 19 -6.26 -7.40 22.90
C LYS A 19 -6.24 -6.05 23.64
N SER A 20 -6.43 -6.14 24.95
CA SER A 20 -6.28 -5.01 25.90
C SER A 20 -5.13 -5.28 26.85
N TRP A 21 -4.68 -4.26 27.56
CA TRP A 21 -3.71 -4.39 28.63
C TRP A 21 -4.23 -5.35 29.72
N PRO A 22 -3.41 -6.26 30.29
CA PRO A 22 -1.96 -6.41 30.10
C PRO A 22 -1.55 -7.33 28.92
N ASP A 23 -2.48 -7.91 28.15
CA ASP A 23 -2.21 -8.93 27.15
C ASP A 23 -1.90 -8.36 25.77
N ASN A 24 -2.02 -7.05 25.59
CA ASN A 24 -1.67 -6.37 24.34
C ASN A 24 -0.15 -6.08 24.25
N ARG A 25 0.33 -5.89 23.04
CA ARG A 25 1.66 -5.38 22.73
C ARG A 25 1.58 -4.32 21.65
N THR A 26 2.66 -3.59 21.47
CA THR A 26 2.79 -2.68 20.33
C THR A 26 2.76 -3.46 19.01
N ILE A 27 1.97 -2.97 18.06
CA ILE A 27 1.85 -3.47 16.70
C ILE A 27 2.35 -2.38 15.75
N ASN A 28 3.31 -2.73 14.88
CA ASN A 28 3.91 -1.79 13.93
C ASN A 28 3.38 -2.06 12.53
N LEU A 29 2.64 -1.11 11.97
CA LEU A 29 2.34 -1.04 10.54
C LEU A 29 3.35 -0.11 9.89
N VAL A 30 3.98 -0.53 8.81
CA VAL A 30 4.96 0.27 8.08
C VAL A 30 4.48 0.48 6.66
N ALA A 31 4.44 1.74 6.21
CA ALA A 31 4.18 2.11 4.82
C ALA A 31 5.49 2.52 4.15
N HIS A 32 5.97 1.70 3.23
CA HIS A 32 7.20 1.91 2.48
C HIS A 32 6.89 2.13 1.01
N GLY A 33 7.31 3.28 0.48
CA GLY A 33 6.90 3.67 -0.86
C GLY A 33 7.42 5.04 -1.28
N HIS A 34 6.64 5.69 -2.12
CA HIS A 34 6.96 6.95 -2.77
C HIS A 34 6.15 8.14 -2.21
N SER A 35 5.87 9.15 -3.04
CA SER A 35 5.17 10.37 -2.64
C SER A 35 3.75 10.14 -2.12
N VAL A 36 3.01 9.16 -2.64
CA VAL A 36 1.61 8.93 -2.22
C VAL A 36 1.50 8.52 -0.76
N PRO A 37 2.16 7.45 -0.27
CA PRO A 37 2.15 7.14 1.16
C PRO A 37 2.85 8.20 2.03
N ALA A 38 3.78 8.99 1.48
CA ALA A 38 4.39 10.12 2.18
C ALA A 38 3.42 11.29 2.38
N GLY A 39 2.29 11.32 1.66
CA GLY A 39 1.26 12.33 1.80
C GLY A 39 1.38 13.53 0.88
N TYR A 40 2.08 13.41 -0.25
CA TYR A 40 2.08 14.47 -1.25
C TYR A 40 0.72 14.58 -1.93
N PHE A 41 0.22 15.80 -1.95
CA PHE A 41 -1.02 16.20 -2.61
C PHE A 41 -0.68 17.12 -3.80
N ASP A 42 -1.24 18.31 -3.83
CA ASP A 42 -0.84 19.33 -4.80
C ASP A 42 0.49 19.93 -4.37
N THR A 43 1.51 19.75 -5.20
CA THR A 43 2.89 20.15 -4.86
C THR A 43 2.99 21.68 -4.66
N PRO A 44 3.59 22.17 -3.57
CA PRO A 44 4.47 21.47 -2.62
C PRO A 44 3.78 20.90 -1.36
N THR A 45 2.46 20.82 -1.33
CA THR A 45 1.69 20.42 -0.15
C THR A 45 1.94 18.95 0.21
N VAL A 46 2.27 18.70 1.47
CA VAL A 46 2.31 17.37 2.08
C VAL A 46 1.25 17.33 3.17
N ASP A 47 0.18 16.58 2.94
CA ASP A 47 -0.97 16.44 3.85
C ASP A 47 -1.00 15.02 4.44
N THR A 48 -0.12 14.78 5.40
CA THR A 48 0.05 13.49 6.06
C THR A 48 -1.25 12.97 6.67
N PHE A 49 -2.09 13.85 7.22
CA PHE A 49 -3.31 13.45 7.92
C PHE A 49 -4.44 13.02 6.98
N ASN A 50 -4.38 13.38 5.71
CA ASN A 50 -5.31 12.95 4.67
C ASN A 50 -4.72 11.87 3.75
N ALA A 51 -3.47 11.42 4.00
CA ALA A 51 -2.85 10.30 3.29
C ALA A 51 -3.34 8.95 3.83
N TYR A 52 -3.37 7.93 2.97
CA TYR A 52 -3.94 6.63 3.32
C TYR A 52 -3.30 5.95 4.54
N PRO A 53 -1.97 6.09 4.83
CA PRO A 53 -1.40 5.48 6.02
C PRO A 53 -2.03 6.03 7.32
N HIS A 54 -2.24 7.36 7.39
CA HIS A 54 -2.90 7.95 8.54
C HIS A 54 -4.40 7.59 8.59
N LEU A 55 -5.08 7.62 7.45
CA LEU A 55 -6.51 7.30 7.39
C LEU A 55 -6.80 5.86 7.82
N ILE A 56 -6.00 4.87 7.38
CA ILE A 56 -6.16 3.48 7.85
C ILE A 56 -5.80 3.35 9.33
N HIS A 57 -4.80 4.08 9.84
CA HIS A 57 -4.46 4.11 11.26
C HIS A 57 -5.66 4.59 12.11
N VAL A 58 -6.26 5.71 11.73
CA VAL A 58 -7.47 6.24 12.43
C VAL A 58 -8.59 5.20 12.40
N ARG A 59 -8.87 4.60 11.26
CA ARG A 59 -9.92 3.59 11.11
C ARG A 59 -9.67 2.36 11.97
N LEU A 60 -8.42 1.89 12.05
CA LEU A 60 -8.03 0.78 12.91
C LEU A 60 -8.18 1.14 14.38
N LYS A 61 -7.77 2.34 14.80
CA LYS A 61 -7.94 2.82 16.19
C LYS A 61 -9.41 2.96 16.59
N GLN A 62 -10.28 3.37 15.67
CA GLN A 62 -11.73 3.40 15.91
C GLN A 62 -12.30 1.99 16.12
N ARG A 63 -11.82 1.00 15.35
CA ARG A 63 -12.26 -0.41 15.46
C ARG A 63 -11.66 -1.13 16.66
N PHE A 64 -10.41 -0.83 16.99
CA PHE A 64 -9.62 -1.47 18.05
C PHE A 64 -9.08 -0.41 19.03
N PRO A 65 -9.93 0.18 19.87
CA PRO A 65 -9.55 1.33 20.72
C PRO A 65 -8.46 0.99 21.75
N THR A 66 -8.35 -0.27 22.18
CA THR A 66 -7.36 -0.75 23.13
C THR A 66 -6.01 -1.13 22.51
N ALA A 67 -5.91 -1.22 21.17
CA ALA A 67 -4.68 -1.57 20.50
C ALA A 67 -3.59 -0.51 20.71
N VAL A 68 -2.37 -0.94 21.00
CA VAL A 68 -1.17 -0.10 20.93
C VAL A 68 -0.63 -0.21 19.50
N LEU A 69 -0.93 0.76 18.65
CA LEU A 69 -0.72 0.69 17.22
C LEU A 69 0.12 1.87 16.75
N ASN A 70 1.20 1.58 16.05
CA ASN A 70 2.02 2.55 15.33
C ASN A 70 1.75 2.44 13.82
N MET A 71 1.66 3.60 13.15
CA MET A 71 1.77 3.72 11.71
C MET A 71 3.06 4.47 11.39
N ILE A 72 4.03 3.79 10.80
CA ILE A 72 5.35 4.33 10.51
C ILE A 72 5.48 4.48 8.99
N VAL A 73 5.76 5.69 8.54
CA VAL A 73 5.91 5.97 7.11
C VAL A 73 7.40 6.13 6.81
N THR A 74 7.95 5.24 5.99
CA THR A 74 9.34 5.30 5.49
C THR A 74 9.39 5.69 4.01
N ALA A 75 8.29 6.22 3.49
CA ALA A 75 8.14 6.62 2.10
C ALA A 75 8.90 7.92 1.80
N ILE A 76 9.47 8.01 0.60
CA ILE A 76 10.23 9.18 0.12
C ILE A 76 9.67 9.62 -1.25
N GLY A 77 9.36 10.90 -1.38
CA GLY A 77 8.86 11.47 -2.64
C GLY A 77 9.79 11.21 -3.82
N GLY A 78 9.22 10.82 -4.98
CA GLY A 78 9.97 10.57 -6.21
C GLY A 78 10.66 9.21 -6.31
N GLU A 79 10.69 8.39 -5.25
CA GLU A 79 11.31 7.07 -5.30
C GLU A 79 10.54 6.07 -6.16
N HIS A 80 11.28 5.13 -6.74
CA HIS A 80 10.81 3.90 -7.38
C HIS A 80 11.32 2.67 -6.61
N SER A 81 10.83 1.48 -6.94
CA SER A 81 11.12 0.25 -6.21
C SER A 81 12.62 -0.06 -6.06
N VAL A 82 13.45 0.26 -7.07
CA VAL A 82 14.91 0.00 -7.00
C VAL A 82 15.57 0.82 -5.90
N SER A 83 15.25 2.11 -5.78
CA SER A 83 15.77 2.94 -4.69
C SER A 83 15.20 2.54 -3.32
N GLY A 84 13.92 2.18 -3.26
CA GLY A 84 13.30 1.63 -2.06
C GLY A 84 13.96 0.34 -1.58
N ALA A 85 14.23 -0.59 -2.49
CA ALA A 85 14.90 -1.86 -2.17
C ALA A 85 16.34 -1.65 -1.65
N ALA A 86 17.06 -0.67 -2.18
CA ALA A 86 18.43 -0.37 -1.74
C ALA A 86 18.54 0.07 -0.25
N ARG A 87 17.47 0.65 0.29
CA ARG A 87 17.43 1.10 1.70
C ARG A 87 16.54 0.23 2.60
N PHE A 88 15.88 -0.78 2.05
CA PHE A 88 14.86 -1.56 2.75
C PHE A 88 15.38 -2.21 4.04
N GLN A 89 16.54 -2.85 3.98
CA GLN A 89 17.18 -3.50 5.13
C GLN A 89 17.52 -2.50 6.24
N ARG A 90 17.94 -1.29 5.89
CA ARG A 90 18.32 -0.25 6.86
C ARG A 90 17.13 0.46 7.47
N ASP A 91 16.11 0.79 6.65
CA ASP A 91 15.06 1.73 7.02
C ASP A 91 13.74 1.04 7.41
N VAL A 92 13.54 -0.22 7.03
CA VAL A 92 12.28 -0.93 7.25
C VAL A 92 12.42 -2.07 8.25
N LEU A 93 13.36 -2.98 8.06
CA LEU A 93 13.46 -4.18 8.89
C LEU A 93 13.73 -3.90 10.38
N PRO A 94 14.54 -2.88 10.78
CA PRO A 94 14.75 -2.56 12.19
C PRO A 94 13.49 -2.06 12.91
N LEU A 95 12.47 -1.61 12.18
CA LEU A 95 11.18 -1.19 12.74
C LEU A 95 10.30 -2.38 13.18
N LYS A 96 10.72 -3.61 12.86
CA LYS A 96 10.02 -4.87 13.19
C LYS A 96 8.53 -4.78 12.82
N PRO A 97 8.20 -4.59 11.53
CA PRO A 97 6.82 -4.47 11.11
C PRO A 97 6.04 -5.75 11.36
N ASP A 98 4.85 -5.65 11.93
CA ASP A 98 3.85 -6.73 11.93
C ASP A 98 3.15 -6.82 10.57
N VAL A 99 2.88 -5.66 9.96
CA VAL A 99 2.36 -5.56 8.59
C VAL A 99 3.12 -4.48 7.82
N LEU A 100 3.53 -4.83 6.61
CA LEU A 100 4.20 -3.94 5.66
C LEU A 100 3.29 -3.64 4.48
N PHE A 101 3.09 -2.36 4.19
CA PHE A 101 2.48 -1.85 2.96
C PHE A 101 3.60 -1.44 2.00
N LEU A 102 3.69 -2.09 0.82
CA LEU A 102 4.65 -1.77 -0.22
C LEU A 102 3.96 -1.06 -1.38
N ASP A 103 4.39 0.17 -1.70
CA ASP A 103 3.73 1.06 -2.65
C ASP A 103 4.75 1.82 -3.52
N TYR A 104 5.14 1.23 -4.66
CA TYR A 104 6.12 1.81 -5.60
C TYR A 104 5.65 1.88 -7.05
N ALA A 105 4.59 1.16 -7.42
CA ALA A 105 4.24 0.88 -8.80
C ALA A 105 3.95 2.15 -9.65
N LEU A 106 3.50 3.24 -9.03
CA LEU A 106 3.25 4.50 -9.73
C LEU A 106 4.54 5.08 -10.37
N ASN A 107 5.65 5.05 -9.67
CA ASN A 107 6.92 5.58 -10.15
C ASN A 107 7.74 4.53 -10.93
N ASP A 108 7.44 3.26 -10.74
CA ASP A 108 8.08 2.16 -11.46
C ASP A 108 7.83 2.18 -12.97
N ARG A 109 6.81 2.90 -13.45
CA ARG A 109 6.57 3.13 -14.89
C ARG A 109 7.76 3.76 -15.64
N GLY A 110 8.73 4.34 -14.92
CA GLY A 110 10.01 4.80 -15.45
C GLY A 110 11.07 3.70 -15.55
N LEU A 111 10.79 2.49 -15.07
CA LEU A 111 11.66 1.33 -15.07
C LEU A 111 11.17 0.28 -16.07
N SER A 112 12.06 -0.62 -16.50
CA SER A 112 11.60 -1.84 -17.13
C SER A 112 10.88 -2.73 -16.10
N LEU A 113 9.89 -3.52 -16.56
CA LEU A 113 9.19 -4.49 -15.70
C LEU A 113 10.16 -5.46 -15.02
N LYS A 114 11.26 -5.82 -15.70
CA LYS A 114 12.30 -6.70 -15.13
C LYS A 114 13.01 -6.05 -13.94
N GLN A 115 13.42 -4.78 -14.06
CA GLN A 115 14.09 -4.07 -12.98
C GLN A 115 13.17 -3.87 -11.79
N ALA A 116 11.93 -3.41 -12.02
CA ALA A 116 10.93 -3.26 -10.99
C ALA A 116 10.68 -4.60 -10.27
N ARG A 117 10.42 -5.68 -11.02
CA ARG A 117 10.19 -7.00 -10.46
C ARG A 117 11.33 -7.46 -9.54
N GLN A 118 12.58 -7.30 -9.95
CA GLN A 118 13.73 -7.69 -9.13
C GLN A 118 13.75 -6.96 -7.79
N ALA A 119 13.48 -5.66 -7.79
CA ALA A 119 13.42 -4.85 -6.58
C ALA A 119 12.25 -5.26 -5.66
N TRP A 120 11.07 -5.47 -6.23
CA TRP A 120 9.90 -5.95 -5.48
C TRP A 120 10.16 -7.31 -4.84
N VAL A 121 10.69 -8.28 -5.62
CA VAL A 121 11.01 -9.63 -5.12
C VAL A 121 12.02 -9.56 -3.96
N GLN A 122 13.05 -8.72 -4.09
CA GLN A 122 14.04 -8.53 -3.02
C GLN A 122 13.38 -8.05 -1.72
N MET A 123 12.53 -7.02 -1.77
CA MET A 123 11.84 -6.50 -0.58
C MET A 123 10.86 -7.51 0.01
N ILE A 124 10.09 -8.18 -0.84
CA ILE A 124 9.11 -9.21 -0.42
C ILE A 124 9.83 -10.34 0.30
N GLN A 125 10.91 -10.87 -0.29
CA GLN A 125 11.65 -11.99 0.29
C GLN A 125 12.25 -11.62 1.65
N GLN A 126 12.92 -10.47 1.75
CA GLN A 126 13.50 -10.00 3.01
C GLN A 126 12.44 -9.82 4.11
N ALA A 127 11.26 -9.31 3.76
CA ALA A 127 10.17 -9.17 4.72
C ALA A 127 9.59 -10.52 5.15
N LEU A 128 9.39 -11.46 4.21
CA LEU A 128 8.90 -12.81 4.50
C LEU A 128 9.89 -13.60 5.37
N ASP A 129 11.18 -13.49 5.12
CA ASP A 129 12.24 -14.11 5.93
C ASP A 129 12.22 -13.59 7.37
N GLY A 130 11.78 -12.33 7.56
CA GLY A 130 11.54 -11.72 8.87
C GLY A 130 10.17 -12.06 9.51
N GLY A 131 9.34 -12.88 8.87
CA GLY A 131 8.00 -13.22 9.35
C GLY A 131 6.96 -12.09 9.21
N VAL A 132 7.24 -11.07 8.41
CA VAL A 132 6.39 -9.89 8.23
C VAL A 132 5.21 -10.23 7.32
N LYS A 133 4.00 -9.83 7.71
CA LYS A 133 2.83 -9.85 6.82
C LYS A 133 2.93 -8.70 5.82
N ILE A 134 2.71 -8.97 4.55
CA ILE A 134 2.87 -7.97 3.48
C ILE A 134 1.55 -7.75 2.76
N ILE A 135 1.23 -6.50 2.50
CA ILE A 135 0.19 -6.09 1.55
C ILE A 135 0.86 -5.26 0.46
N LEU A 136 0.84 -5.76 -0.76
CA LEU A 136 1.29 -5.02 -1.94
C LEU A 136 0.18 -4.09 -2.39
N LEU A 137 0.55 -2.86 -2.80
CA LEU A 137 -0.39 -1.89 -3.33
C LEU A 137 -0.18 -1.75 -4.84
N THR A 138 -1.26 -1.83 -5.61
CA THR A 138 -1.24 -1.39 -7.01
C THR A 138 -1.15 0.14 -7.04
N PRO A 139 -0.70 0.75 -8.16
CA PRO A 139 -0.54 2.19 -8.21
C PRO A 139 -1.86 2.93 -7.97
N THR A 140 -1.79 4.18 -7.55
CA THR A 140 -2.89 5.13 -7.69
C THR A 140 -3.00 5.64 -9.12
N LEU A 141 -4.03 6.42 -9.43
CA LEU A 141 -4.25 6.96 -10.79
C LEU A 141 -3.14 7.95 -11.19
N ASP A 142 -2.95 8.09 -12.49
CA ASP A 142 -2.22 9.19 -13.13
C ASP A 142 -3.05 9.71 -14.30
N LYS A 143 -3.32 11.02 -14.35
CA LYS A 143 -4.12 11.67 -15.41
C LYS A 143 -3.48 11.56 -16.80
N ARG A 144 -2.19 11.21 -16.88
CA ARG A 144 -1.45 11.05 -18.14
C ARG A 144 -1.52 9.63 -18.68
N ALA A 145 -1.93 8.66 -17.86
CA ALA A 145 -2.02 7.26 -18.25
C ALA A 145 -3.28 7.00 -19.09
N ILE A 146 -3.17 6.08 -20.03
CA ILE A 146 -4.31 5.56 -20.79
C ILE A 146 -4.85 4.37 -19.99
N LEU A 147 -5.78 4.66 -19.09
CA LEU A 147 -6.21 3.72 -18.05
C LEU A 147 -6.83 2.41 -18.56
N ASP A 148 -7.38 2.40 -19.78
CA ASP A 148 -7.98 1.21 -20.39
C ASP A 148 -7.06 0.52 -21.42
N ASP A 149 -5.82 1.03 -21.60
CA ASP A 149 -4.83 0.43 -22.51
C ASP A 149 -3.93 -0.55 -21.74
N PRO A 150 -3.99 -1.87 -22.05
CA PRO A 150 -3.17 -2.86 -21.35
C PRO A 150 -1.66 -2.72 -21.59
N VAL A 151 -1.23 -1.96 -22.63
CA VAL A 151 0.20 -1.70 -22.88
C VAL A 151 0.70 -0.41 -22.21
N ASP A 152 -0.20 0.40 -21.62
CA ASP A 152 0.24 1.54 -20.82
C ASP A 152 1.12 1.07 -19.65
N PRO A 153 2.28 1.70 -19.42
CA PRO A 153 3.21 1.28 -18.37
C PRO A 153 2.55 1.18 -16.98
N LEU A 154 1.58 2.05 -16.67
CA LEU A 154 0.90 2.01 -15.36
C LEU A 154 0.07 0.74 -15.21
N ASN A 155 -0.64 0.31 -16.26
CA ASN A 155 -1.39 -0.95 -16.28
C ASN A 155 -0.46 -2.16 -16.16
N GLN A 156 0.67 -2.15 -16.90
CA GLN A 156 1.64 -3.25 -16.85
C GLN A 156 2.26 -3.41 -15.44
N HIS A 157 2.62 -2.31 -14.77
CA HIS A 157 3.13 -2.37 -13.41
C HIS A 157 2.04 -2.76 -12.40
N ALA A 158 0.79 -2.34 -12.59
CA ALA A 158 -0.32 -2.83 -11.77
C ALA A 158 -0.49 -4.35 -11.89
N ASP A 159 -0.43 -4.89 -13.12
CA ASP A 159 -0.52 -6.33 -13.36
C ASP A 159 0.68 -7.09 -12.77
N GLN A 160 1.88 -6.52 -12.83
CA GLN A 160 3.05 -7.11 -12.20
C GLN A 160 2.87 -7.23 -10.68
N VAL A 161 2.33 -6.19 -10.01
CA VAL A 161 2.05 -6.25 -8.57
C VAL A 161 1.02 -7.33 -8.23
N ARG A 162 -0.05 -7.47 -9.05
CA ARG A 162 -1.06 -8.53 -8.92
C ARG A 162 -0.45 -9.93 -9.03
N GLN A 163 0.47 -10.10 -10.01
CA GLN A 163 1.20 -11.35 -10.20
C GLN A 163 2.10 -11.67 -9.01
N LEU A 164 2.86 -10.69 -8.51
CA LEU A 164 3.71 -10.85 -7.35
C LEU A 164 2.92 -11.22 -6.09
N ALA A 165 1.78 -10.57 -5.85
CA ALA A 165 0.92 -10.92 -4.72
C ALA A 165 0.44 -12.38 -4.78
N ALA A 166 0.07 -12.86 -5.98
CA ALA A 166 -0.34 -14.25 -6.18
C ALA A 166 0.83 -15.24 -6.08
N GLU A 167 2.01 -14.88 -6.59
CA GLU A 167 3.21 -15.72 -6.58
C GLU A 167 3.72 -15.96 -5.16
N PHE A 168 3.78 -14.91 -4.35
CA PHE A 168 4.29 -14.98 -2.99
C PHE A 168 3.20 -15.30 -1.94
N GLY A 169 1.93 -15.39 -2.33
CA GLY A 169 0.82 -15.64 -1.42
C GLY A 169 0.64 -14.54 -0.38
N VAL A 170 0.93 -13.29 -0.75
CA VAL A 170 0.78 -12.13 0.13
C VAL A 170 -0.46 -11.30 -0.20
N GLY A 171 -0.81 -10.34 0.66
CA GLY A 171 -1.96 -9.47 0.48
C GLY A 171 -1.82 -8.52 -0.71
N LEU A 172 -2.94 -8.10 -1.26
CA LEU A 172 -3.05 -7.13 -2.36
C LEU A 172 -4.12 -6.10 -2.05
N ALA A 173 -3.77 -4.82 -2.03
CA ALA A 173 -4.70 -3.71 -2.06
C ALA A 173 -4.77 -3.16 -3.48
N ASP A 174 -5.80 -3.58 -4.24
CA ASP A 174 -5.93 -3.23 -5.66
C ASP A 174 -6.69 -1.90 -5.85
N SER A 175 -6.08 -0.83 -5.35
CA SER A 175 -6.64 0.52 -5.45
C SER A 175 -6.75 1.03 -6.88
N PHE A 176 -5.91 0.55 -7.79
CA PHE A 176 -5.97 0.89 -9.20
C PHE A 176 -7.25 0.35 -9.84
N GLN A 177 -7.54 -0.94 -9.64
CA GLN A 177 -8.79 -1.55 -10.14
C GLN A 177 -10.03 -0.91 -9.50
N ALA A 178 -10.00 -0.62 -8.20
CA ALA A 178 -11.10 0.05 -7.52
C ALA A 178 -11.35 1.46 -8.07
N SER A 179 -10.29 2.22 -8.34
CA SER A 179 -10.39 3.54 -8.96
C SER A 179 -10.91 3.47 -10.39
N GLN A 180 -10.39 2.55 -11.22
CA GLN A 180 -10.91 2.33 -12.58
C GLN A 180 -12.41 1.96 -12.57
N ALA A 181 -12.83 1.12 -11.63
CA ALA A 181 -14.25 0.77 -11.48
C ALA A 181 -15.12 1.98 -11.13
N ALA A 182 -14.64 2.87 -10.25
CA ALA A 182 -15.34 4.11 -9.91
C ALA A 182 -15.46 5.05 -11.12
N LEU A 183 -14.39 5.18 -11.94
CA LEU A 183 -14.43 5.97 -13.17
C LEU A 183 -15.42 5.40 -14.19
N ARG A 184 -15.45 4.08 -14.37
CA ARG A 184 -16.43 3.42 -15.26
C ARG A 184 -17.88 3.58 -14.76
N ALA A 185 -18.07 3.74 -13.46
CA ALA A 185 -19.36 4.06 -12.86
C ALA A 185 -19.76 5.53 -12.99
N GLY A 186 -18.97 6.37 -13.68
CA GLY A 186 -19.26 7.75 -13.98
C GLY A 186 -18.59 8.79 -13.08
N LEU A 187 -17.71 8.38 -12.17
CA LEU A 187 -16.92 9.32 -11.37
C LEU A 187 -15.89 10.04 -12.26
N ASN A 188 -15.72 11.35 -12.08
CA ASN A 188 -14.66 12.08 -12.77
C ASN A 188 -13.30 11.83 -12.04
N ILE A 189 -12.21 11.64 -12.80
CA ILE A 189 -10.88 11.46 -12.26
C ILE A 189 -10.45 12.61 -11.33
N ASP A 190 -10.87 13.83 -11.61
CA ASP A 190 -10.57 15.02 -10.80
C ASP A 190 -11.17 14.92 -9.39
N GLU A 191 -12.20 14.13 -9.19
CA GLU A 191 -12.77 13.88 -7.87
C GLU A 191 -11.88 12.99 -6.97
N LEU A 192 -10.91 12.28 -7.56
CA LEU A 192 -9.97 11.41 -6.85
C LEU A 192 -8.55 11.99 -6.77
N MET A 193 -8.26 13.05 -7.53
CA MET A 193 -6.90 13.55 -7.69
C MET A 193 -6.77 14.99 -7.20
N SER A 194 -5.70 15.27 -6.45
CA SER A 194 -5.27 16.63 -6.08
C SER A 194 -4.30 17.22 -7.10
N HIS A 195 -3.54 16.36 -7.77
CA HIS A 195 -2.56 16.73 -8.79
C HIS A 195 -2.60 15.70 -9.93
N VAL A 196 -1.68 15.80 -10.89
CA VAL A 196 -1.60 14.90 -12.05
C VAL A 196 -1.49 13.43 -11.65
N ASN A 197 -0.67 13.12 -10.63
CA ASN A 197 -0.37 11.77 -10.15
C ASN A 197 -0.43 11.60 -8.63
N HIS A 198 -0.97 12.58 -7.94
CA HIS A 198 -1.20 12.48 -6.50
C HIS A 198 -2.71 12.46 -6.23
N PRO A 199 -3.22 11.50 -5.48
CA PRO A 199 -4.62 11.47 -5.09
C PRO A 199 -4.94 12.60 -4.11
N ASN A 200 -6.20 13.05 -4.10
CA ASN A 200 -6.76 13.84 -3.02
C ASN A 200 -7.23 12.89 -1.89
N ARG A 201 -7.81 13.44 -0.80
CA ARG A 201 -8.32 12.64 0.30
C ARG A 201 -9.27 11.51 -0.17
N ARG A 202 -10.20 11.80 -1.10
CA ARG A 202 -11.14 10.79 -1.62
C ARG A 202 -10.41 9.67 -2.36
N GLY A 203 -9.37 9.99 -3.13
CA GLY A 203 -8.50 8.98 -3.76
C GLY A 203 -7.74 8.14 -2.73
N HIS A 204 -7.24 8.75 -1.65
CA HIS A 204 -6.66 7.99 -0.54
C HIS A 204 -7.68 7.11 0.20
N GLU A 205 -8.93 7.53 0.31
CA GLU A 205 -10.01 6.71 0.89
C GLU A 205 -10.33 5.46 0.05
N VAL A 206 -10.13 5.50 -1.28
CA VAL A 206 -10.20 4.30 -2.13
C VAL A 206 -9.10 3.30 -1.73
N VAL A 207 -7.86 3.76 -1.52
CA VAL A 207 -6.76 2.90 -1.03
C VAL A 207 -7.09 2.30 0.33
N VAL A 208 -7.62 3.11 1.25
CA VAL A 208 -8.07 2.65 2.58
C VAL A 208 -9.16 1.59 2.47
N GLY A 209 -10.09 1.74 1.52
CA GLY A 209 -11.14 0.74 1.27
C GLY A 209 -10.57 -0.63 0.92
N GLU A 210 -9.53 -0.66 0.08
CA GLU A 210 -8.85 -1.91 -0.30
C GLU A 210 -8.02 -2.49 0.86
N LEU A 211 -7.28 -1.67 1.59
CA LEU A 211 -6.54 -2.10 2.77
C LEU A 211 -7.47 -2.62 3.87
N TRP A 212 -8.62 -2.00 4.06
CA TRP A 212 -9.58 -2.39 5.09
C TRP A 212 -10.10 -3.83 4.96
N LYS A 213 -10.19 -4.35 3.73
CA LYS A 213 -10.61 -5.74 3.48
C LYS A 213 -9.76 -6.77 4.24
N TRP A 214 -8.50 -6.44 4.51
CA TRP A 214 -7.55 -7.31 5.21
C TRP A 214 -7.69 -7.27 6.73
N PHE A 215 -8.30 -6.23 7.29
CA PHE A 215 -8.52 -6.07 8.72
C PHE A 215 -9.98 -6.27 9.16
N ALA A 216 -10.89 -6.45 8.20
CA ALA A 216 -12.32 -6.63 8.47
C ALA A 216 -12.70 -8.11 8.77
N VAL A 217 -11.78 -8.87 9.37
CA VAL A 217 -12.06 -10.27 9.79
C VAL A 217 -13.17 -10.26 10.83
N LYS A 218 -14.17 -11.14 10.65
CA LYS A 218 -15.32 -11.33 11.57
C LYS A 218 -14.89 -12.11 12.80
#